data_d93548e58733b8dca3ebb68e2e55b50e
#
_entry.id   d93548e58733b8dca3ebb68e2e55b50e
#
_cell.length_a   1.000
_cell.length_b   1.000
_cell.length_c   1.000
_cell.angle_alpha   90.00
_cell.angle_beta   90.00
_cell.angle_gamma   90.00
#
_symmetry.space_group_name_H-M   'P 1'
#
loop_
_entity.id
_entity.type
_entity.pdbx_description
1 polymer ?
#
loop_
_entity_poly.entity_id
_entity_poly.type
_entity_poly.pdbx_seq_one_letter_code
_entity_poly.pdbx_strand_id
1 'polypeptide(L)'
;MCWRAFNIGYTVKYNPNSKIYHVGGATLNEGNPMKTFLNFRNSLLMLIKNLPKNKLIPVLFTRMILDGIAGLQFLFKGKFKHFTAILKAHFHFYHLINKNLRKRQSIQREDYFRKNSIVYSYYIKGIKIFK
;
A
#
# COMPACT_ATOMS: atom_id res chain seq x y z
N MET A 1 -3.58 5.05 -8.97
CA MET A 1 -3.85 6.13 -9.93
C MET A 1 -4.31 7.40 -9.23
N CYS A 2 -5.35 7.38 -8.41
CA CYS A 2 -5.92 8.58 -7.76
C CYS A 2 -4.92 9.45 -6.98
N TRP A 3 -4.02 8.86 -6.20
CA TRP A 3 -3.02 9.63 -5.46
C TRP A 3 -2.07 10.42 -6.38
N ARG A 4 -1.65 9.84 -7.50
CA ARG A 4 -0.83 10.58 -8.48
C ARG A 4 -1.58 11.73 -9.12
N ALA A 5 -2.85 11.52 -9.47
CA ALA A 5 -3.71 12.56 -10.01
C ALA A 5 -3.85 13.72 -9.00
N PHE A 6 -4.08 13.38 -7.72
CA PHE A 6 -4.15 14.36 -6.66
C PHE A 6 -2.85 15.18 -6.50
N ASN A 7 -1.68 14.53 -6.54
CA ASN A 7 -0.39 15.22 -6.45
C ASN A 7 -0.15 16.23 -7.59
N ILE A 8 -0.73 16.02 -8.77
CA ILE A 8 -0.63 16.93 -9.91
C ILE A 8 -1.84 17.88 -10.03
N GLY A 9 -2.63 18.01 -8.97
CA GLY A 9 -3.68 19.02 -8.85
C GLY A 9 -5.09 18.58 -9.28
N TYR A 10 -5.27 17.34 -9.74
CA TYR A 10 -6.61 16.85 -10.07
C TYR A 10 -7.42 16.50 -8.83
N THR A 11 -8.72 16.67 -8.92
CA THR A 11 -9.67 16.20 -7.90
C THR A 11 -10.20 14.82 -8.26
N VAL A 12 -10.38 13.97 -7.26
CA VAL A 12 -10.99 12.65 -7.42
C VAL A 12 -12.40 12.72 -6.85
N LYS A 13 -13.40 12.47 -7.70
CA LYS A 13 -14.81 12.47 -7.29
C LYS A 13 -15.38 11.06 -7.37
N TYR A 14 -16.24 10.73 -6.42
CA TYR A 14 -17.03 9.51 -6.44
C TYR A 14 -18.32 9.76 -7.22
N ASN A 15 -18.64 8.85 -8.15
CA ASN A 15 -19.92 8.86 -8.85
C ASN A 15 -20.80 7.69 -8.36
N PRO A 16 -21.82 7.94 -7.55
CA PRO A 16 -22.67 6.89 -6.99
C PRO A 16 -23.51 6.14 -8.03
N ASN A 17 -23.73 6.74 -9.20
CA ASN A 17 -24.49 6.13 -10.29
C ASN A 17 -23.66 5.18 -11.17
N SER A 18 -22.34 5.15 -10.99
CA SER A 18 -21.45 4.24 -11.73
C SER A 18 -21.42 2.88 -11.05
N LYS A 19 -22.03 1.87 -11.66
CA LYS A 19 -22.03 0.49 -11.19
C LYS A 19 -21.11 -0.35 -12.06
N ILE A 20 -20.10 -0.97 -11.46
CA ILE A 20 -19.19 -1.88 -12.14
C ILE A 20 -19.34 -3.26 -11.50
N TYR A 21 -19.64 -4.27 -12.30
CA TYR A 21 -19.67 -5.65 -11.85
C TYR A 21 -18.26 -6.23 -11.91
N HIS A 22 -17.79 -6.75 -10.80
CA HIS A 22 -16.45 -7.28 -10.66
C HIS A 22 -16.49 -8.73 -10.20
N VAL A 23 -15.87 -9.63 -10.98
CA VAL A 23 -15.70 -11.03 -10.57
C VAL A 23 -14.51 -11.10 -9.60
N GLY A 24 -14.81 -11.27 -8.32
CA GLY A 24 -13.79 -11.41 -7.27
C GLY A 24 -12.91 -12.63 -7.51
N GLY A 25 -11.59 -12.44 -7.51
CA GLY A 25 -10.64 -13.55 -7.62
C GLY A 25 -10.43 -14.12 -9.03
N ALA A 26 -11.01 -13.51 -10.07
CA ALA A 26 -10.90 -14.01 -11.45
C ALA A 26 -9.45 -14.19 -11.94
N THR A 27 -8.52 -13.34 -11.50
CA THR A 27 -7.12 -13.41 -11.94
C THR A 27 -6.21 -14.11 -10.92
N LEU A 28 -6.40 -13.85 -9.62
CA LEU A 28 -5.59 -14.42 -8.54
C LEU A 28 -6.46 -14.67 -7.30
N ASN A 29 -6.60 -15.91 -6.89
CA ASN A 29 -7.28 -16.30 -5.66
C ASN A 29 -6.57 -15.75 -4.42
N GLU A 30 -7.29 -15.57 -3.30
CA GLU A 30 -6.74 -15.04 -2.05
C GLU A 30 -5.56 -15.85 -1.50
N GLY A 31 -5.57 -17.17 -1.70
CA GLY A 31 -4.50 -18.08 -1.31
C GLY A 31 -3.28 -18.07 -2.23
N ASN A 32 -3.23 -17.24 -3.28
CA ASN A 32 -2.12 -17.24 -4.22
C ASN A 32 -0.95 -16.38 -3.71
N PRO A 33 0.26 -16.96 -3.50
CA PRO A 33 1.44 -16.23 -3.05
C PRO A 33 1.86 -15.08 -4.00
N MET A 34 1.54 -15.17 -5.30
CA MET A 34 1.78 -14.08 -6.26
C MET A 34 0.96 -12.83 -5.89
N LYS A 35 -0.28 -12.99 -5.42
CA LYS A 35 -1.08 -11.88 -4.94
C LYS A 35 -0.42 -11.19 -3.74
N THR A 36 0.13 -11.97 -2.80
CA THR A 36 0.90 -11.45 -1.66
C THR A 36 2.12 -10.68 -2.14
N PHE A 37 2.93 -11.27 -3.01
CA PHE A 37 4.11 -10.61 -3.60
C PHE A 37 3.74 -9.26 -4.24
N LEU A 38 2.71 -9.23 -5.10
CA LEU A 38 2.29 -8.01 -5.79
C LEU A 38 1.77 -6.95 -4.81
N ASN A 39 1.00 -7.34 -3.81
CA ASN A 39 0.45 -6.41 -2.82
C ASN A 39 1.56 -5.74 -2.01
N PHE A 40 2.51 -6.49 -1.47
CA PHE A 40 3.61 -5.95 -0.67
C PHE A 40 4.53 -5.07 -1.52
N ARG A 41 5.01 -5.58 -2.68
CA ARG A 41 5.87 -4.81 -3.59
C ARG A 41 5.21 -3.52 -4.07
N ASN A 42 3.97 -3.61 -4.56
CA ASN A 42 3.29 -2.46 -5.16
C ASN A 42 2.91 -1.41 -4.12
N SER A 43 2.58 -1.81 -2.88
CA SER A 43 2.36 -0.89 -1.77
C SER A 43 3.62 -0.07 -1.47
N LEU A 44 4.78 -0.70 -1.34
CA LEU A 44 6.05 -0.01 -1.13
C LEU A 44 6.40 0.94 -2.29
N LEU A 45 6.23 0.48 -3.55
CA LEU A 45 6.45 1.31 -4.73
C LEU A 45 5.47 2.49 -4.83
N MET A 46 4.24 2.32 -4.36
CA MET A 46 3.25 3.39 -4.30
C MET A 46 3.65 4.45 -3.25
N LEU A 47 4.07 4.02 -2.07
CA LEU A 47 4.53 4.91 -1.00
C LEU A 47 5.73 5.75 -1.46
N ILE A 48 6.77 5.11 -2.02
CA ILE A 48 7.98 5.82 -2.45
C ILE A 48 7.71 6.85 -3.54
N LYS A 49 6.72 6.62 -4.40
CA LYS A 49 6.36 7.56 -5.48
C LYS A 49 5.56 8.77 -5.02
N ASN A 50 4.71 8.60 -4.03
CA ASN A 50 3.64 9.57 -3.78
C ASN A 50 3.72 10.25 -2.41
N LEU A 51 4.40 9.65 -1.42
CA LEU A 51 4.53 10.26 -0.08
C LEU A 51 5.35 11.55 -0.12
N PRO A 52 4.97 12.58 0.64
CA PRO A 52 5.81 13.75 0.91
C PRO A 52 7.18 13.32 1.46
N LYS A 53 8.24 14.09 1.14
CA LYS A 53 9.62 13.74 1.51
C LYS A 53 9.81 13.60 3.02
N ASN A 54 9.19 14.50 3.79
CA ASN A 54 9.25 14.50 5.27
C ASN A 54 8.59 13.27 5.90
N LYS A 55 7.58 12.67 5.25
CA LYS A 55 6.86 11.47 5.73
C LYS A 55 7.39 10.16 5.14
N LEU A 56 8.27 10.23 4.14
CA LEU A 56 8.69 9.05 3.39
C LEU A 56 9.43 8.03 4.26
N ILE A 57 10.47 8.49 4.96
CA ILE A 57 11.31 7.60 5.79
C ILE A 57 10.52 6.99 6.95
N PRO A 58 9.84 7.77 7.81
CA PRO A 58 9.12 7.20 8.95
C PRO A 58 8.01 6.24 8.53
N VAL A 59 7.28 6.56 7.44
CA VAL A 59 6.20 5.68 6.96
C VAL A 59 6.76 4.40 6.34
N LEU A 60 7.84 4.46 5.55
CA LEU A 60 8.48 3.27 5.01
C LEU A 60 9.06 2.38 6.12
N PHE A 61 9.70 2.97 7.13
CA PHE A 61 10.23 2.22 8.27
C PHE A 61 9.13 1.48 9.02
N THR A 62 8.05 2.19 9.38
CA THR A 62 6.87 1.56 10.01
C THR A 62 6.29 0.45 9.14
N ARG A 63 6.20 0.68 7.84
CA ARG A 63 5.69 -0.32 6.89
C ARG A 63 6.57 -1.56 6.85
N MET A 64 7.90 -1.42 6.88
CA MET A 64 8.81 -2.56 6.91
C MET A 64 8.66 -3.41 8.18
N ILE A 65 8.46 -2.78 9.34
CA ILE A 65 8.17 -3.50 10.59
C ILE A 65 6.87 -4.29 10.46
N LEU A 66 5.80 -3.66 9.97
CA LEU A 66 4.49 -4.31 9.77
C LEU A 66 4.58 -5.46 8.76
N ASP A 67 5.36 -5.31 7.71
CA ASP A 67 5.59 -6.36 6.71
C ASP A 67 6.36 -7.54 7.31
N GLY A 68 7.33 -7.28 8.19
CA GLY A 68 8.04 -8.29 8.96
C GLY A 68 7.09 -9.08 9.88
N ILE A 69 6.22 -8.37 10.62
CA ILE A 69 5.20 -9.00 11.49
C ILE A 69 4.25 -9.86 10.66
N ALA A 70 3.78 -9.38 9.51
CA ALA A 70 2.94 -10.14 8.60
C ALA A 70 3.67 -11.38 8.07
N GLY A 71 4.96 -11.27 7.76
CA GLY A 71 5.80 -12.39 7.35
C GLY A 71 5.90 -13.45 8.42
N LEU A 72 6.17 -13.06 9.67
CA LEU A 72 6.20 -13.98 10.81
C LEU A 72 4.84 -14.65 11.04
N GLN A 73 3.73 -13.91 10.91
CA GLN A 73 2.40 -14.49 11.01
C GLN A 73 2.15 -15.58 9.96
N PHE A 74 2.60 -15.39 8.72
CA PHE A 74 2.51 -16.42 7.69
C PHE A 74 3.39 -17.62 8.02
N LEU A 75 4.57 -17.40 8.56
CA LEU A 75 5.50 -18.45 8.99
C LEU A 75 4.86 -19.33 10.07
N PHE A 76 4.33 -18.73 11.14
CA PHE A 76 3.64 -19.45 12.23
C PHE A 76 2.38 -20.20 11.77
N LYS A 77 1.72 -19.73 10.71
CA LYS A 77 0.58 -20.42 10.08
C LYS A 77 0.99 -21.50 9.08
N GLY A 78 2.27 -21.84 8.96
CA GLY A 78 2.78 -22.82 8.00
C GLY A 78 2.68 -22.38 6.54
N LYS A 79 2.38 -21.11 6.25
CA LYS A 79 2.23 -20.57 4.89
C LYS A 79 3.55 -20.07 4.33
N PHE A 80 4.55 -20.93 4.23
CA PHE A 80 5.92 -20.60 3.80
C PHE A 80 5.99 -19.90 2.43
N LYS A 81 5.12 -20.27 1.48
CA LYS A 81 5.06 -19.64 0.16
C LYS A 81 4.68 -18.14 0.24
N HIS A 82 3.85 -17.76 1.20
CA HIS A 82 3.49 -16.34 1.43
C HIS A 82 4.63 -15.58 2.12
N PHE A 83 5.31 -16.20 3.07
CA PHE A 83 6.50 -15.63 3.70
C PHE A 83 7.58 -15.33 2.66
N THR A 84 7.95 -16.32 1.82
CA THR A 84 8.93 -16.12 0.75
C THR A 84 8.48 -15.09 -0.29
N ALA A 85 7.16 -14.97 -0.53
CA ALA A 85 6.61 -13.95 -1.40
C ALA A 85 6.84 -12.52 -0.86
N ILE A 86 6.72 -12.32 0.47
CA ILE A 86 7.05 -11.03 1.11
C ILE A 86 8.53 -10.71 0.96
N LEU A 87 9.43 -11.66 1.25
CA LEU A 87 10.87 -11.44 1.07
C LEU A 87 11.21 -11.06 -0.38
N LYS A 88 10.68 -11.82 -1.35
CA LYS A 88 10.84 -11.49 -2.78
C LYS A 88 10.30 -10.10 -3.12
N ALA A 89 9.19 -9.69 -2.53
CA ALA A 89 8.61 -8.36 -2.73
C ALA A 89 9.55 -7.24 -2.28
N HIS A 90 10.20 -7.40 -1.12
CA HIS A 90 11.19 -6.46 -0.60
C HIS A 90 12.44 -6.41 -1.49
N PHE A 91 13.00 -7.55 -1.91
CA PHE A 91 14.15 -7.58 -2.84
C PHE A 91 13.82 -6.88 -4.16
N HIS A 92 12.67 -7.16 -4.74
CA HIS A 92 12.22 -6.46 -5.95
C HIS A 92 11.99 -4.96 -5.74
N PHE A 93 11.48 -4.57 -4.57
CA PHE A 93 11.34 -3.16 -4.22
C PHE A 93 12.70 -2.46 -4.19
N TYR A 94 13.71 -3.04 -3.51
CA TYR A 94 15.05 -2.45 -3.45
C TYR A 94 15.70 -2.32 -4.84
N HIS A 95 15.57 -3.33 -5.67
CA HIS A 95 16.05 -3.28 -7.05
C HIS A 95 15.39 -2.16 -7.87
N LEU A 96 14.11 -1.87 -7.62
CA LEU A 96 13.34 -0.87 -8.36
C LEU A 96 13.34 0.52 -7.73
N ILE A 97 13.99 0.73 -6.57
CA ILE A 97 13.89 1.96 -5.78
C ILE A 97 14.33 3.19 -6.58
N ASN A 98 15.51 3.14 -7.21
CA ASN A 98 16.07 4.26 -7.98
C ASN A 98 15.20 4.62 -9.19
N LYS A 99 14.72 3.61 -9.92
CA LYS A 99 13.81 3.80 -11.05
C LYS A 99 12.51 4.48 -10.64
N ASN A 100 12.01 4.18 -9.44
CA ASN A 100 10.75 4.74 -8.94
C ASN A 100 10.93 6.09 -8.25
N LEU A 101 12.08 6.36 -7.65
CA LEU A 101 12.45 7.69 -7.17
C LEU A 101 12.48 8.71 -8.32
N ARG A 102 13.04 8.33 -9.47
CA ARG A 102 13.04 9.21 -10.67
C ARG A 102 11.65 9.52 -11.21
N LYS A 103 10.65 8.69 -10.88
CA LYS A 103 9.25 8.87 -11.29
C LYS A 103 8.42 9.68 -10.29
N ARG A 104 9.04 10.16 -9.21
CA ARG A 104 8.34 11.04 -8.26
C ARG A 104 7.99 12.36 -8.94
N GLN A 105 6.81 12.85 -8.65
CA GLN A 105 6.43 14.22 -9.02
C GLN A 105 7.22 15.20 -8.17
N SER A 106 7.47 16.40 -8.69
CA SER A 106 8.15 17.49 -7.96
C SER A 106 7.32 17.94 -6.75
N ILE A 107 6.01 17.94 -6.87
CA ILE A 107 5.06 18.33 -5.83
C ILE A 107 4.38 17.08 -5.30
N GLN A 108 4.45 16.85 -3.97
CA GLN A 108 3.64 15.88 -3.25
C GLN A 108 2.80 16.65 -2.24
N ARG A 109 1.49 16.53 -2.35
CA ARG A 109 0.55 17.20 -1.45
C ARG A 109 0.51 16.49 -0.10
N GLU A 110 0.53 17.26 0.99
CA GLU A 110 0.48 16.74 2.36
C GLU A 110 -0.96 16.50 2.86
N ASP A 111 -1.92 17.16 2.25
CA ASP A 111 -3.35 17.13 2.59
C ASP A 111 -4.11 15.93 2.01
N TYR A 112 -3.40 14.97 1.38
CA TYR A 112 -4.01 13.74 0.86
C TYR A 112 -4.65 12.87 1.95
N PHE A 113 -4.06 12.85 3.13
CA PHE A 113 -4.56 12.05 4.24
C PHE A 113 -5.44 12.87 5.18
N ARG A 114 -6.73 12.57 5.19
CA ARG A 114 -7.65 13.15 6.18
C ARG A 114 -7.41 12.64 7.60
N LYS A 115 -6.85 11.44 7.74
CA LYS A 115 -6.55 10.80 9.04
C LYS A 115 -5.17 10.18 9.01
N ASN A 116 -4.42 10.35 10.09
CA ASN A 116 -3.07 9.82 10.21
C ASN A 116 -3.03 8.29 10.21
N SER A 117 -4.02 7.64 10.84
CA SER A 117 -4.13 6.18 10.86
C SER A 117 -5.58 5.75 11.02
N ILE A 118 -6.08 5.05 10.01
CA ILE A 118 -7.41 4.42 10.06
C ILE A 118 -7.39 3.24 11.05
N VAL A 119 -6.29 2.47 11.09
CA VAL A 119 -6.12 1.33 11.98
C VAL A 119 -6.19 1.78 13.44
N TYR A 120 -5.46 2.82 13.82
CA TYR A 120 -5.51 3.40 15.16
C TYR A 120 -6.92 3.91 15.50
N SER A 121 -7.55 4.61 14.56
CA SER A 121 -8.91 5.14 14.76
C SER A 121 -9.94 4.03 14.96
N TYR A 122 -9.83 2.94 14.20
CA TYR A 122 -10.77 1.82 14.27
C TYR A 122 -10.56 0.96 15.54
N TYR A 123 -9.32 0.48 15.76
CA TYR A 123 -9.04 -0.50 16.82
C TYR A 123 -8.82 0.13 18.20
N ILE A 124 -8.23 1.32 18.27
CA ILE A 124 -7.92 1.97 19.55
C ILE A 124 -9.01 2.98 19.95
N LYS A 125 -9.45 3.82 19.00
CA LYS A 125 -10.50 4.84 19.29
C LYS A 125 -11.92 4.32 19.10
N GLY A 126 -12.13 3.11 18.59
CA GLY A 126 -13.46 2.52 18.37
C GLY A 126 -14.31 3.22 17.30
N ILE A 127 -13.70 4.06 16.45
CA ILE A 127 -14.40 4.81 15.40
C ILE A 127 -14.68 3.87 14.24
N LYS A 128 -15.93 3.42 14.10
CA LYS A 128 -16.36 2.49 13.03
C LYS A 128 -16.90 3.20 11.79
N ILE A 129 -17.32 4.48 11.91
CA ILE A 129 -17.88 5.28 10.82
C ILE A 129 -16.93 6.43 10.54
N PHE A 130 -16.46 6.53 9.31
CA PHE A 130 -15.56 7.58 8.85
C PHE A 130 -16.37 8.55 7.97
N LYS A 131 -16.60 9.76 8.48
CA LYS A 131 -17.21 10.88 7.75
C LYS A 131 -16.15 11.73 7.07
#